data_c17619a28d1ec7929ec1a73cdf4786aa
#
_entry.id   c17619a28d1ec7929ec1a73cdf4786aa
#
_cell.length_a   1.000
_cell.length_b   1.000
_cell.length_c   1.000
_cell.angle_alpha   90.00
_cell.angle_beta   90.00
_cell.angle_gamma   90.00
#
_symmetry.space_group_name_H-M   'P 1'
#
loop_
_entity.id
_entity.type
_entity.pdbx_description
1 polymer ?
#
loop_
_entity_poly.entity_id
_entity_poly.type
_entity_poly.pdbx_seq_one_letter_code
_entity_poly.pdbx_strand_id
1 'polypeptide(L)'
;MLRACEELGIGFVPYSPINRGFLGGCINEYTRFDPKNDNRPSLPRFSPEAIRANMRIVEELNAFGRTRGATSAQIALAWLLSRSPSIVPIPGTTKLSHLEENLRAADFSIAPDEWEEFEGKIAAIPVVGEPQK
;
A
#
# COMPACT_ATOMS: atom_id res chain seq x y z
N MET A 1 17.10 -0.76 7.76
CA MET A 1 16.81 -2.20 7.53
C MET A 1 17.02 -2.58 6.06
N LEU A 2 16.34 -1.98 5.08
CA LEU A 2 16.49 -2.35 3.65
C LEU A 2 17.94 -2.30 3.18
N ARG A 3 18.66 -1.19 3.44
CA ARG A 3 20.09 -1.05 3.09
C ARG A 3 20.96 -2.18 3.66
N ALA A 4 20.73 -2.60 4.91
CA ALA A 4 21.47 -3.72 5.51
C ALA A 4 21.17 -5.05 4.81
N CYS A 5 19.91 -5.26 4.37
CA CYS A 5 19.57 -6.44 3.56
C CYS A 5 20.31 -6.45 2.23
N GLU A 6 20.40 -5.31 1.56
CA GLU A 6 21.15 -5.16 0.30
C GLU A 6 22.64 -5.43 0.47
N GLU A 7 23.26 -4.85 1.50
CA GLU A 7 24.68 -5.04 1.81
C GLU A 7 25.02 -6.51 2.13
N LEU A 8 24.07 -7.25 2.72
CA LEU A 8 24.25 -8.65 3.11
C LEU A 8 23.70 -9.66 2.10
N GLY A 9 23.12 -9.20 0.98
CA GLY A 9 22.50 -10.07 -0.02
C GLY A 9 21.25 -10.81 0.49
N ILE A 10 20.51 -10.21 1.43
CA ILE A 10 19.32 -10.79 2.05
C ILE A 10 18.06 -10.23 1.39
N GLY A 11 17.12 -11.11 0.99
CA GLY A 11 15.80 -10.71 0.51
C GLY A 11 14.98 -10.06 1.63
N PHE A 12 14.29 -8.96 1.31
CA PHE A 12 13.40 -8.26 2.23
C PHE A 12 11.94 -8.56 1.87
N VAL A 13 11.20 -9.18 2.80
CA VAL A 13 9.81 -9.59 2.62
C VAL A 13 8.90 -8.68 3.48
N PRO A 14 8.39 -7.57 2.93
CA PRO A 14 7.47 -6.70 3.66
C PRO A 14 6.09 -7.35 3.80
N TYR A 15 5.61 -7.52 5.02
CA TYR A 15 4.26 -7.99 5.27
C TYR A 15 3.22 -6.86 5.13
N SER A 16 1.98 -7.24 4.81
CA SER A 16 0.86 -6.29 4.64
C SER A 16 1.15 -5.14 3.66
N PRO A 17 1.68 -5.42 2.45
CA PRO A 17 2.20 -4.40 1.54
C PRO A 17 1.13 -3.40 1.07
N ILE A 18 -0.16 -3.78 1.13
CA ILE A 18 -1.31 -2.91 0.83
C ILE A 18 -2.09 -2.53 2.10
N ASN A 19 -1.42 -2.48 3.26
CA ASN A 19 -1.99 -2.09 4.55
C ASN A 19 -3.33 -2.80 4.85
N ARG A 20 -3.33 -4.14 4.82
CA ARG A 20 -4.52 -5.00 5.07
C ARG A 20 -5.73 -4.63 4.20
N GLY A 21 -5.49 -4.22 2.96
CA GLY A 21 -6.50 -3.85 1.98
C GLY A 21 -6.89 -2.36 1.96
N PHE A 22 -6.39 -1.55 2.90
CA PHE A 22 -6.70 -0.12 2.94
C PHE A 22 -6.28 0.60 1.64
N LEU A 23 -5.04 0.36 1.18
CA LEU A 23 -4.52 0.96 -0.05
C LEU A 23 -5.19 0.43 -1.33
N GLY A 24 -6.02 -0.61 -1.23
CA GLY A 24 -6.84 -1.09 -2.34
C GLY A 24 -8.09 -0.25 -2.64
N GLY A 25 -8.38 0.77 -1.80
CA GLY A 25 -9.44 1.74 -2.05
C GLY A 25 -10.87 1.27 -1.77
N CYS A 26 -11.06 0.04 -1.25
CA CYS A 26 -12.40 -0.50 -0.94
C CYS A 26 -12.83 -0.24 0.51
N ILE A 27 -12.00 0.40 1.34
CA ILE A 27 -12.26 0.67 2.74
C ILE A 27 -12.49 2.18 2.91
N ASN A 28 -13.55 2.54 3.62
CA ASN A 28 -13.89 3.91 4.00
C ASN A 28 -14.39 3.95 5.45
N GLU A 29 -14.70 5.13 5.98
CA GLU A 29 -15.13 5.34 7.36
C GLU A 29 -16.47 4.65 7.71
N TYR A 30 -17.22 4.21 6.73
CA TYR A 30 -18.49 3.48 6.91
C TYR A 30 -18.30 1.96 6.84
N THR A 31 -17.11 1.48 6.46
CA THR A 31 -16.81 0.05 6.38
C THR A 31 -16.99 -0.61 7.75
N ARG A 32 -17.71 -1.72 7.78
CA ARG A 32 -17.91 -2.55 8.97
C ARG A 32 -17.05 -3.81 8.86
N PHE A 33 -16.27 -4.05 9.89
CA PHE A 33 -15.46 -5.26 10.03
C PHE A 33 -16.13 -6.22 11.02
N ASP A 34 -16.10 -7.52 10.74
CA ASP A 34 -16.60 -8.54 11.66
C ASP A 34 -15.63 -8.71 12.85
N PRO A 35 -15.98 -8.30 14.07
CA PRO A 35 -15.08 -8.35 15.21
C PRO A 35 -14.67 -9.76 15.63
N LYS A 36 -15.36 -10.80 15.13
CA LYS A 36 -15.04 -12.20 15.44
C LYS A 36 -13.92 -12.75 14.56
N ASN A 37 -13.81 -12.24 13.32
CA ASN A 37 -12.92 -12.79 12.30
C ASN A 37 -11.93 -11.76 11.72
N ASP A 38 -12.02 -10.49 12.17
CA ASP A 38 -11.22 -9.39 11.64
C ASP A 38 -10.60 -8.59 12.78
N ASN A 39 -9.29 -8.48 12.78
CA ASN A 39 -8.55 -7.74 13.81
C ASN A 39 -8.33 -6.26 13.46
N ARG A 40 -8.76 -5.80 12.29
CA ARG A 40 -8.61 -4.39 11.89
C ARG A 40 -9.29 -3.41 12.84
N PRO A 41 -10.48 -3.70 13.43
CA PRO A 41 -11.10 -2.79 14.40
C PRO A 41 -10.27 -2.48 15.64
N SER A 42 -9.33 -3.37 16.02
CA SER A 42 -8.44 -3.16 17.16
C SER A 42 -7.21 -2.30 16.85
N LEU A 43 -7.01 -1.96 15.57
CA LEU A 43 -5.85 -1.19 15.14
C LEU A 43 -6.20 0.29 15.02
N PRO A 44 -5.45 1.21 15.65
CA PRO A 44 -5.75 2.65 15.62
C PRO A 44 -5.93 3.25 14.22
N ARG A 45 -5.17 2.73 13.23
CA ARG A 45 -5.25 3.18 11.83
C ARG A 45 -6.55 2.82 11.12
N PHE A 46 -7.36 1.93 11.71
CA PHE A 46 -8.67 1.54 11.20
C PHE A 46 -9.84 2.14 12.00
N SER A 47 -9.59 3.10 12.90
CA SER A 47 -10.67 3.92 13.44
C SER A 47 -11.32 4.74 12.31
N PRO A 48 -12.62 5.05 12.38
CA PRO A 48 -13.29 5.85 11.35
C PRO A 48 -12.61 7.19 11.08
N GLU A 49 -12.07 7.84 12.09
CA GLU A 49 -11.35 9.11 12.00
C GLU A 49 -10.02 8.94 11.25
N ALA A 50 -9.26 7.89 11.59
CA ALA A 50 -7.98 7.59 10.93
C ALA A 50 -8.20 7.16 9.47
N ILE A 51 -9.20 6.33 9.20
CA ILE A 51 -9.59 5.96 7.82
C ILE A 51 -9.90 7.21 7.02
N ARG A 52 -10.77 8.10 7.51
CA ARG A 52 -11.15 9.34 6.81
C ARG A 52 -9.93 10.23 6.53
N ALA A 53 -9.05 10.42 7.51
CA ALA A 53 -7.87 11.23 7.35
C ALA A 53 -6.89 10.65 6.31
N ASN A 54 -6.70 9.31 6.33
CA ASN A 54 -5.76 8.61 5.48
C ASN A 54 -6.30 8.33 4.07
N MET A 55 -7.60 8.53 3.80
CA MET A 55 -8.18 8.36 2.45
C MET A 55 -7.49 9.23 1.40
N ARG A 56 -6.94 10.37 1.78
CA ARG A 56 -6.16 11.22 0.87
C ARG A 56 -4.98 10.49 0.24
N ILE A 57 -4.36 9.53 0.95
CA ILE A 57 -3.30 8.69 0.39
C ILE A 57 -3.87 7.80 -0.73
N VAL A 58 -5.04 7.21 -0.51
CA VAL A 58 -5.72 6.36 -1.50
C VAL A 58 -6.16 7.18 -2.72
N GLU A 59 -6.61 8.42 -2.50
CA GLU A 59 -6.96 9.36 -3.58
C GLU A 59 -5.75 9.69 -4.47
N GLU A 60 -4.58 9.96 -3.87
CA GLU A 60 -3.34 10.19 -4.62
C GLU A 60 -2.89 8.94 -5.38
N LEU A 61 -2.95 7.74 -4.75
CA LEU A 61 -2.66 6.47 -5.43
C LEU A 61 -3.59 6.25 -6.64
N ASN A 62 -4.89 6.52 -6.47
CA ASN A 62 -5.87 6.41 -7.55
C ASN A 62 -5.61 7.43 -8.66
N ALA A 63 -5.29 8.68 -8.31
CA ALA A 63 -5.00 9.73 -9.28
C ALA A 63 -3.76 9.38 -10.10
N PHE A 64 -2.69 8.93 -9.45
CA PHE A 64 -1.45 8.51 -10.09
C PHE A 64 -1.64 7.26 -10.96
N GLY A 65 -2.43 6.29 -10.49
CA GLY A 65 -2.72 5.04 -11.22
C GLY A 65 -3.62 5.26 -12.43
N ARG A 66 -4.58 6.18 -12.35
CA ARG A 66 -5.59 6.41 -13.41
C ARG A 66 -4.97 6.70 -14.77
N THR A 67 -3.92 7.52 -14.81
CA THR A 67 -3.21 7.87 -16.05
C THR A 67 -2.40 6.72 -16.62
N ARG A 68 -2.22 5.62 -15.87
CA ARG A 68 -1.43 4.44 -16.21
C ARG A 68 -2.27 3.17 -16.35
N GLY A 69 -3.59 3.29 -16.22
CA GLY A 69 -4.49 2.13 -16.23
C GLY A 69 -4.25 1.18 -15.04
N ALA A 70 -3.74 1.70 -13.93
CA ALA A 70 -3.41 0.94 -12.74
C ALA A 70 -4.36 1.24 -11.57
N THR A 71 -4.62 0.24 -10.74
CA THR A 71 -5.35 0.42 -9.48
C THR A 71 -4.42 0.97 -8.38
N SER A 72 -5.01 1.53 -7.31
CA SER A 72 -4.24 2.00 -6.16
C SER A 72 -3.39 0.90 -5.52
N ALA A 73 -3.91 -0.34 -5.44
CA ALA A 73 -3.17 -1.50 -4.95
C ALA A 73 -1.95 -1.81 -5.84
N GLN A 74 -2.12 -1.77 -7.17
CA GLN A 74 -1.03 -1.98 -8.11
C GLN A 74 0.05 -0.91 -7.99
N ILE A 75 -0.31 0.36 -7.84
CA ILE A 75 0.65 1.45 -7.63
C ILE A 75 1.41 1.26 -6.32
N ALA A 76 0.73 0.91 -5.22
CA ALA A 76 1.38 0.66 -3.94
C ALA A 76 2.39 -0.50 -4.02
N LEU A 77 2.05 -1.58 -4.72
CA LEU A 77 2.94 -2.72 -4.93
C LEU A 77 4.11 -2.38 -5.88
N ALA A 78 3.84 -1.68 -6.98
CA ALA A 78 4.86 -1.23 -7.92
C ALA A 78 5.86 -0.28 -7.25
N TRP A 79 5.38 0.59 -6.36
CA TRP A 79 6.25 1.45 -5.55
C TRP A 79 7.20 0.64 -4.66
N LEU A 80 6.70 -0.39 -3.97
CA LEU A 80 7.55 -1.29 -3.17
C LEU A 80 8.61 -1.96 -4.03
N LEU A 81 8.23 -2.51 -5.18
CA LEU A 81 9.13 -3.18 -6.12
C LEU A 81 10.20 -2.24 -6.68
N SER A 82 9.88 -0.95 -6.84
CA SER A 82 10.83 0.05 -7.35
C SER A 82 11.91 0.42 -6.32
N ARG A 83 11.75 0.12 -5.03
CA ARG A 83 12.69 0.52 -3.96
C ARG A 83 13.98 -0.30 -3.93
N SER A 84 13.89 -1.59 -4.26
CA SER A 84 15.06 -2.48 -4.28
C SER A 84 14.73 -3.80 -4.97
N PRO A 85 15.66 -4.38 -5.74
CA PRO A 85 15.48 -5.71 -6.31
C PRO A 85 15.39 -6.82 -5.24
N SER A 86 15.77 -6.52 -4.00
CA SER A 86 15.70 -7.46 -2.87
C SER A 86 14.31 -7.51 -2.22
N ILE A 87 13.37 -6.66 -2.62
CA ILE A 87 12.02 -6.62 -2.04
C ILE A 87 11.11 -7.64 -2.72
N VAL A 88 10.50 -8.50 -1.90
CA VAL A 88 9.49 -9.49 -2.32
C VAL A 88 8.20 -9.23 -1.53
N PRO A 89 7.26 -8.43 -2.05
CA PRO A 89 5.99 -8.19 -1.36
C PRO A 89 5.11 -9.44 -1.37
N ILE A 90 4.35 -9.63 -0.27
CA ILE A 90 3.45 -10.77 -0.09
C ILE A 90 1.99 -10.31 0.11
N PRO A 91 1.33 -9.75 -0.92
CA PRO A 91 -0.05 -9.31 -0.83
C PRO A 91 -1.00 -10.50 -0.67
N GLY A 92 -1.64 -10.61 0.51
CA GLY A 92 -2.60 -11.67 0.79
C GLY A 92 -3.96 -11.37 0.15
N THR A 93 -4.59 -12.38 -0.48
CA THR A 93 -5.94 -12.30 -0.99
C THR A 93 -6.62 -13.66 -1.02
N THR A 94 -7.97 -13.68 -0.98
CA THR A 94 -8.81 -14.87 -1.18
C THR A 94 -9.54 -14.85 -2.52
N LYS A 95 -9.33 -13.80 -3.34
CA LYS A 95 -9.99 -13.61 -4.64
C LYS A 95 -8.97 -13.75 -5.78
N LEU A 96 -9.29 -14.60 -6.76
CA LEU A 96 -8.44 -14.80 -7.95
C LEU A 96 -8.21 -13.47 -8.70
N SER A 97 -9.24 -12.66 -8.87
CA SER A 97 -9.12 -11.36 -9.53
C SER A 97 -8.12 -10.42 -8.86
N HIS A 98 -8.09 -10.41 -7.51
CA HIS A 98 -7.10 -9.61 -6.78
C HIS A 98 -5.69 -10.22 -6.86
N LEU A 99 -5.56 -11.54 -6.97
CA LEU A 99 -4.26 -12.17 -7.20
C LEU A 99 -3.69 -11.75 -8.56
N GLU A 100 -4.50 -11.85 -9.61
CA GLU A 100 -4.11 -11.43 -10.96
C GLU A 100 -3.78 -9.93 -11.03
N GLU A 101 -4.57 -9.10 -10.37
CA GLU A 101 -4.33 -7.67 -10.24
C GLU A 101 -2.99 -7.38 -9.55
N ASN A 102 -2.73 -8.04 -8.40
CA ASN A 102 -1.48 -7.87 -7.65
C ASN A 102 -0.24 -8.31 -8.44
N LEU A 103 -0.34 -9.41 -9.18
CA LEU A 103 0.77 -9.91 -10.02
C LEU A 103 1.13 -8.91 -11.13
N ARG A 104 0.14 -8.27 -11.74
CA ARG A 104 0.36 -7.24 -12.77
C ARG A 104 1.07 -5.97 -12.25
N ALA A 105 1.17 -5.79 -10.94
CA ALA A 105 1.93 -4.68 -10.38
C ALA A 105 3.42 -4.71 -10.80
N ALA A 106 3.96 -5.88 -11.10
CA ALA A 106 5.33 -6.05 -11.58
C ALA A 106 5.55 -5.58 -13.04
N ASP A 107 4.47 -5.39 -13.80
CA ASP A 107 4.54 -5.00 -15.22
C ASP A 107 4.66 -3.48 -15.39
N PHE A 108 4.42 -2.69 -14.33
CA PHE A 108 4.50 -1.23 -14.41
C PHE A 108 5.95 -0.75 -14.36
N SER A 109 6.36 -0.08 -15.44
CA SER A 109 7.63 0.65 -15.50
C SER A 109 7.33 2.14 -15.35
N ILE A 110 7.70 2.70 -14.21
CA ILE A 110 7.48 4.11 -13.85
C ILE A 110 8.84 4.76 -13.65
N ALA A 111 9.04 5.92 -14.27
CA ALA A 111 10.32 6.59 -14.23
C ALA A 111 10.65 7.13 -12.81
N PRO A 112 11.95 7.24 -12.44
CA PRO A 112 12.34 7.69 -11.11
C PRO A 112 11.84 9.09 -10.74
N ASP A 113 11.79 10.02 -11.70
CA ASP A 113 11.28 11.38 -11.53
C ASP A 113 9.76 11.39 -11.26
N GLU A 114 9.01 10.51 -11.91
CA GLU A 114 7.58 10.34 -11.64
C GLU A 114 7.34 9.80 -10.23
N TRP A 115 8.19 8.87 -9.76
CA TRP A 115 8.14 8.39 -8.38
C TRP A 115 8.47 9.50 -7.38
N GLU A 116 9.48 10.31 -7.66
CA GLU A 116 9.87 11.43 -6.78
C GLU A 116 8.74 12.45 -6.64
N GLU A 117 8.07 12.82 -7.74
CA GLU A 117 6.90 13.70 -7.71
C GLU A 117 5.77 13.10 -6.87
N PHE A 118 5.46 11.82 -7.09
CA PHE A 118 4.43 11.10 -6.36
C PHE A 118 4.74 11.03 -4.86
N GLU A 119 5.97 10.66 -4.49
CA GLU A 119 6.43 10.60 -3.10
C GLU A 119 6.35 11.96 -2.40
N GLY A 120 6.66 13.03 -3.10
CA GLY A 120 6.49 14.40 -2.60
C GLY A 120 5.03 14.71 -2.21
N LYS A 121 4.07 14.28 -3.03
CA LYS A 121 2.63 14.42 -2.74
C LYS A 121 2.21 13.59 -1.53
N ILE A 122 2.64 12.34 -1.46
CA ILE A 122 2.33 11.45 -0.33
C ILE A 122 2.97 11.93 0.98
N ALA A 123 4.21 12.40 0.95
CA ALA A 123 4.92 12.89 2.12
C ALA A 123 4.27 14.13 2.75
N ALA A 124 3.52 14.90 1.95
CA ALA A 124 2.76 16.06 2.44
C ALA A 124 1.48 15.68 3.19
N ILE A 125 1.06 14.39 3.17
CA ILE A 125 -0.16 13.92 3.83
C ILE A 125 0.21 13.38 5.22
N PRO A 126 -0.29 13.97 6.31
CA PRO A 126 -0.07 13.44 7.65
C PRO A 126 -0.79 12.11 7.82
N VAL A 127 -0.06 11.07 8.26
CA VAL A 127 -0.63 9.76 8.55
C VAL A 127 -1.17 9.73 9.98
N VAL A 128 -2.40 9.26 10.14
CA VAL A 128 -3.11 9.17 11.42
C VAL A 128 -3.29 7.71 11.83
N GLY A 129 -3.23 7.45 13.14
CA GLY A 129 -3.46 6.11 13.71
C GLY A 129 -2.23 5.21 13.64
N GLU A 130 -1.02 5.76 13.71
CA GLU A 130 0.19 4.96 13.91
C GLU A 130 0.18 4.27 15.29
N PRO A 131 0.78 3.07 15.40
CA PRO A 131 0.97 2.45 16.71
C PRO A 131 1.82 3.39 17.58
N GLN A 132 1.36 3.66 18.79
CA GLN A 132 2.21 4.34 19.77
C GLN A 132 3.47 3.47 19.97
N LYS A 133 4.63 4.11 19.86
CA LYS A 133 5.94 3.48 20.09
C LYS A 133 6.08 3.04 21.53
#